data_9b5661886b1e6d5e46b293b541e6ec2c
#
_entry.id   9b5661886b1e6d5e46b293b541e6ec2c
#
_cell.length_a   1.000
_cell.length_b   1.000
_cell.length_c   1.000
_cell.angle_alpha   90.00
_cell.angle_beta   90.00
_cell.angle_gamma   90.00
#
_symmetry.space_group_name_H-M   'P 1'
#
loop_
_entity.id
_entity.type
_entity.pdbx_description
1 polymer ?
#
loop_
_entity_poly.entity_id
_entity_poly.type
_entity_poly.pdbx_seq_one_letter_code
_entity_poly.pdbx_strand_id
1 'polypeptide(L)' 'MADRWQYKTVVITTAQRTQIDEILNSYGEAGWELVSILLEGWLPQGFLGGAKEPSYRAVFKARA' A
#
# COMPACT_ATOMS: atom_id res chain seq x y z
N MET A 1 4.17 14.38 27.00
CA MET A 1 3.91 12.98 26.73
C MET A 1 3.95 12.74 25.23
N ALA A 2 4.66 11.72 24.81
CA ALA A 2 4.79 11.47 23.38
C ALA A 2 3.54 10.81 22.83
N ASP A 3 3.14 11.22 21.64
CA ASP A 3 2.07 10.55 20.94
C ASP A 3 2.55 9.19 20.51
N ARG A 4 1.63 8.25 20.48
CA ARG A 4 1.92 6.93 20.00
C ARG A 4 1.23 6.74 18.66
N TRP A 5 1.93 6.06 17.79
CA TRP A 5 1.43 5.77 16.46
C TRP A 5 1.51 4.29 16.19
N GLN A 6 0.55 3.79 15.46
CA GLN A 6 0.67 2.45 14.90
C GLN A 6 0.79 2.59 13.39
N TYR A 7 1.49 1.65 12.81
CA TYR A 7 1.77 1.70 11.39
C TYR A 7 1.26 0.44 10.72
N LYS A 8 0.83 0.60 9.48
CA LYS A 8 0.33 -0.50 8.68
C LYS A 8 0.86 -0.35 7.27
N THR A 9 1.28 -1.45 6.67
CA THR A 9 1.68 -1.43 5.27
C THR A 9 0.73 -2.30 4.48
N VAL A 10 0.43 -1.87 3.27
CA VAL A 10 -0.49 -2.55 2.38
C VAL A 10 0.16 -2.63 1.02
N VAL A 11 0.15 -3.82 0.43
CA VAL A 11 0.69 -4.00 -0.91
C VAL A 11 -0.43 -3.80 -1.91
N ILE A 12 -0.18 -2.95 -2.89
CA ILE A 12 -1.13 -2.67 -3.96
C ILE A 12 -0.52 -3.14 -5.26
N THR A 13 -1.21 -4.06 -5.92
CA THR A 13 -0.70 -4.62 -7.16
C THR A 13 -1.16 -3.80 -8.35
N THR A 14 -0.56 -4.06 -9.50
CA THR A 14 -0.95 -3.38 -10.72
C THR A 14 -2.42 -3.61 -11.05
N ALA A 15 -2.93 -4.80 -10.74
CA ALA A 15 -4.32 -5.10 -11.00
C ALA A 15 -5.27 -4.20 -10.21
N GLN A 16 -4.80 -3.65 -9.12
CA GLN A 16 -5.61 -2.78 -8.26
C GLN A 16 -5.36 -1.31 -8.56
N ARG A 17 -4.62 -1.04 -9.60
CA ARG A 17 -4.18 0.32 -9.88
C ARG A 17 -5.33 1.29 -10.07
N THR A 18 -6.38 0.87 -10.74
CA THR A 18 -7.51 1.74 -10.97
C THR A 18 -8.35 1.94 -9.73
N GLN A 19 -8.08 1.17 -8.68
CA GLN A 19 -8.82 1.25 -7.44
C GLN A 19 -8.00 1.86 -6.31
N ILE A 20 -6.85 2.44 -6.64
CA ILE A 20 -5.97 2.98 -5.60
C ILE A 20 -6.69 4.01 -4.75
N ASP A 21 -7.42 4.93 -5.38
CA ASP A 21 -8.09 5.95 -4.62
C ASP A 21 -9.10 5.35 -3.65
N GLU A 22 -9.84 4.36 -4.10
CA GLU A 22 -10.81 3.71 -3.23
C GLU A 22 -10.13 2.99 -2.08
N ILE A 23 -9.01 2.35 -2.36
CA ILE A 23 -8.27 1.63 -1.33
C ILE A 23 -7.77 2.62 -0.29
N LEU A 24 -7.15 3.71 -0.74
CA LEU A 24 -6.61 4.69 0.18
C LEU A 24 -7.72 5.34 1.00
N ASN A 25 -8.84 5.63 0.36
CA ASN A 25 -9.93 6.27 1.07
C ASN A 25 -10.57 5.35 2.09
N SER A 26 -10.63 4.06 1.80
CA SER A 26 -11.22 3.15 2.77
C SER A 26 -10.38 3.06 4.04
N TYR A 27 -9.05 3.13 3.90
CA TYR A 27 -8.20 3.18 5.09
C TYR A 27 -8.33 4.51 5.80
N GLY A 28 -8.47 5.59 5.04
CA GLY A 28 -8.66 6.90 5.65
C GLY A 28 -9.92 6.97 6.47
N GLU A 29 -11.00 6.37 5.97
CA GLU A 29 -12.25 6.36 6.73
C GLU A 29 -12.14 5.55 8.00
N ALA A 30 -11.22 4.59 8.02
CA ALA A 30 -11.00 3.79 9.22
C ALA A 30 -10.04 4.47 10.20
N GLY A 31 -9.56 5.66 9.86
CA GLY A 31 -8.68 6.40 10.76
C GLY A 31 -7.22 6.31 10.43
N TRP A 32 -6.88 5.73 9.30
CA TRP A 32 -5.49 5.60 8.88
C TRP A 32 -5.10 6.74 7.97
N GLU A 33 -3.92 7.29 8.22
CA GLU A 33 -3.39 8.38 7.42
C GLU A 33 -2.26 7.86 6.55
N LEU A 34 -2.32 8.15 5.26
CA LEU A 34 -1.28 7.71 4.35
C LEU A 34 0.00 8.50 4.61
N VAL A 35 1.08 7.80 4.83
CA VAL A 35 2.38 8.41 5.04
C VAL A 35 3.15 8.44 3.73
N SER A 36 3.13 7.35 2.99
CA SER A 36 3.96 7.25 1.81
C SER A 36 3.51 6.07 0.96
N ILE A 37 3.77 6.16 -0.33
CA ILE A 37 3.61 5.04 -1.26
C ILE A 37 4.95 4.85 -1.94
N LEU A 38 5.43 3.62 -1.92
CA LEU A 38 6.73 3.28 -2.49
C LEU A 38 6.54 2.27 -3.60
N LEU A 39 7.31 2.44 -4.67
CA LEU A 39 7.38 1.40 -5.69
C LEU A 39 8.26 0.30 -5.14
N GLU A 40 7.67 -0.87 -4.99
CA GLU A 40 8.34 -1.95 -4.29
C GLU A 40 9.21 -2.78 -5.20
N GLY A 41 9.15 -2.55 -6.48
CA GLY A 41 9.93 -3.36 -7.40
C GLY A 41 9.02 -4.32 -8.14
N TRP A 42 9.62 -5.27 -8.80
CA TRP A 42 8.90 -6.13 -9.71
C TRP A 42 8.78 -7.52 -9.14
N LEU A 43 7.65 -8.15 -9.37
CA LEU A 43 7.49 -9.54 -9.04
C LEU A 43 8.43 -10.38 -9.90
N PRO A 44 8.84 -11.54 -9.41
CA PRO A 44 9.76 -12.38 -10.18
C PRO A 44 9.20 -12.69 -11.55
N GLN A 45 10.01 -12.40 -12.54
CA GLN A 45 9.63 -12.63 -13.92
C GLN A 45 9.64 -14.11 -14.19
N GLY A 46 8.62 -14.58 -14.84
CA GLY A 46 8.61 -15.94 -15.32
C GLY A 46 8.33 -16.98 -14.27
N PHE A 47 8.19 -16.58 -13.04
CA PHE A 47 7.85 -17.55 -12.01
C PHE A 47 6.55 -18.25 -12.35
N LEU A 48 5.59 -17.51 -12.85
CA LEU A 48 4.34 -18.07 -13.32
C LEU A 48 4.17 -17.85 -14.80
N GLY A 49 5.25 -17.55 -15.48
CA GLY A 49 5.21 -17.33 -16.91
C GLY A 49 4.60 -16.01 -17.30
N GLY A 50 4.35 -15.14 -16.37
CA GLY A 50 3.70 -13.89 -16.67
C GLY A 50 4.65 -12.74 -16.86
N ALA A 51 4.12 -11.60 -17.27
CA ALA A 51 4.86 -10.39 -17.40
C ALA A 51 5.17 -9.83 -16.01
N LYS A 52 6.21 -9.01 -15.97
CA LYS A 52 6.54 -8.31 -14.75
C LYS A 52 5.42 -7.36 -14.38
N GLU A 53 5.13 -7.32 -13.10
CA GLU A 53 4.15 -6.38 -12.59
C GLU A 53 4.74 -5.65 -11.41
N PRO A 54 4.72 -4.32 -11.44
CA PRO A 54 5.18 -3.58 -10.28
C PRO A 54 4.17 -3.70 -9.15
N SER A 55 4.67 -3.63 -7.96
CA SER A 55 3.81 -3.54 -6.80
C SER A 55 4.20 -2.31 -6.03
N TYR A 56 3.25 -1.79 -5.31
CA TYR A 56 3.45 -0.60 -4.49
C TYR A 56 3.16 -0.96 -3.05
N ARG A 57 3.90 -0.34 -2.16
CA ARG A 57 3.64 -0.51 -0.74
C ARG A 57 3.18 0.82 -0.20
N ALA A 58 1.98 0.84 0.33
CA ALA A 58 1.43 2.01 0.98
C ALA A 58 1.68 1.90 2.46
N VAL A 59 2.17 2.96 3.07
CA VAL A 59 2.45 2.99 4.50
C VAL A 59 1.46 3.93 5.13
N PHE A 60 0.75 3.43 6.13
CA PHE A 60 -0.24 4.20 6.85
C PHE A 60 0.13 4.30 8.32
N LYS A 61 -0.39 5.32 8.96
CA LYS A 61 -0.25 5.45 10.41
C LYS A 61 -1.58 5.86 11.01
N ALA A 62 -1.76 5.55 12.26
CA ALA A 62 -2.93 5.98 13.00
C ALA A 62 -2.52 6.14 14.45
N ARG A 63 -3.26 6.94 15.18
CA ARG A 63 -3.00 7.07 16.60
C ARG A 63 -3.31 5.77 17.29
N ALA A 64 -2.39 5.39 18.13
CA ALA A 64 -2.58 4.16 18.90
C ALA A 64 -3.55 4.40 20.06
#